data_8a759c0bac231918f4e344abc114a3e0
#
_entry.id   8a759c0bac231918f4e344abc114a3e0
#
_cell.length_a   1.000
_cell.length_b   1.000
_cell.length_c   1.000
_cell.angle_alpha   90.00
_cell.angle_beta   90.00
_cell.angle_gamma   90.00
#
_symmetry.space_group_name_H-M   'P 1'
#
loop_
_entity.id
_entity.type
_entity.pdbx_description
1 polymer ?
#
loop_
_entity_poly.entity_id
_entity_poly.type
_entity_poly.pdbx_seq_one_letter_code
_entity_poly.pdbx_strand_id
1 'polypeptide(L)'
;LFKDDNENTYVHKILIPEIPLNEEAFLAGVQKDVEEFGYSVIVASEGLKNQNGKFYSASDKKDSFGHNQLGGLAPKLANLIDKNLNYKYHWSVSDYLQRSARHISSKTDIEQAISVGKAAANMALNNKNGFMPVICRDSNSPYSWSIKESELMHIANKEKTVPANFISEDGFRISQNGVDYLKPLTIGESYPKYRDGIPVYEQLDLHLAKI
;
A
#
# COMPACT_ATOMS: atom_id res chain seq x y z
N LEU A 1 13.19 0.87 -1.64
CA LEU A 1 13.34 -0.60 -1.85
C LEU A 1 14.08 -0.91 -3.14
N PHE A 2 13.72 -0.23 -4.20
CA PHE A 2 14.31 -0.45 -5.53
C PHE A 2 15.13 0.77 -5.93
N LYS A 3 16.28 0.54 -6.49
CA LYS A 3 17.19 1.54 -7.02
C LYS A 3 17.47 1.22 -8.48
N ASP A 4 17.84 2.23 -9.25
CA ASP A 4 18.35 2.05 -10.60
C ASP A 4 19.80 1.55 -10.58
N ASP A 5 20.39 1.33 -11.75
CA ASP A 5 21.77 0.87 -11.91
C ASP A 5 22.82 1.87 -11.38
N ASN A 6 22.40 3.13 -11.13
CA ASN A 6 23.24 4.19 -10.57
C ASN A 6 22.96 4.41 -9.06
N GLU A 7 22.30 3.46 -8.38
CA GLU A 7 21.94 3.55 -6.95
C GLU A 7 20.89 4.63 -6.61
N ASN A 8 20.25 5.28 -7.61
CA ASN A 8 19.21 6.27 -7.36
C ASN A 8 17.89 5.60 -6.99
N THR A 9 17.16 6.20 -6.07
CA THR A 9 15.82 5.73 -5.71
C THR A 9 14.79 6.20 -6.71
N TYR A 10 13.85 5.31 -7.12
CA TYR A 10 12.74 5.68 -8.01
C TYR A 10 11.72 6.61 -7.36
N VAL A 11 11.63 6.61 -6.04
CA VAL A 11 10.69 7.42 -5.27
C VAL A 11 11.48 8.25 -4.25
N HIS A 12 11.33 9.57 -4.32
CA HIS A 12 12.05 10.49 -3.45
C HIS A 12 11.34 10.73 -2.12
N LYS A 13 9.99 10.73 -2.14
CA LYS A 13 9.17 10.93 -0.93
C LYS A 13 8.02 9.96 -0.86
N ILE A 14 7.79 9.43 0.34
CA ILE A 14 6.67 8.56 0.68
C ILE A 14 5.92 9.20 1.83
N LEU A 15 4.69 9.65 1.58
CA LEU A 15 3.84 10.29 2.57
C LEU A 15 2.83 9.28 3.11
N ILE A 16 2.95 8.95 4.38
CA ILE A 16 2.12 7.95 5.06
C ILE A 16 1.16 8.60 6.06
N PRO A 17 0.02 7.98 6.39
CA PRO A 17 -1.00 8.56 7.25
C PRO A 17 -0.54 8.83 8.68
N GLU A 18 0.43 8.07 9.16
CA GLU A 18 0.96 8.14 10.52
C GLU A 18 1.81 9.38 10.80
N ILE A 19 2.34 10.00 9.72
CA ILE A 19 3.14 11.21 9.82
C ILE A 19 2.33 12.40 9.31
N PRO A 20 1.87 13.29 10.18
CA PRO A 20 1.21 14.52 9.73
C PRO A 20 2.14 15.37 8.85
N LEU A 21 1.63 15.80 7.70
CA LEU A 21 2.43 16.56 6.75
C LEU A 21 2.79 17.92 7.32
N ASN A 22 4.09 18.21 7.37
CA ASN A 22 4.63 19.55 7.51
C ASN A 22 4.85 20.11 6.09
N GLU A 23 4.01 21.06 5.67
CA GLU A 23 4.03 21.61 4.32
C GLU A 23 5.36 22.31 3.99
N GLU A 24 5.92 23.05 4.95
CA GLU A 24 7.19 23.77 4.77
C GLU A 24 8.35 22.80 4.54
N ALA A 25 8.49 21.80 5.41
CA ALA A 25 9.50 20.76 5.25
C ALA A 25 9.31 19.93 3.97
N PHE A 26 8.06 19.67 3.59
CA PHE A 26 7.73 18.98 2.36
C PHE A 26 8.17 19.77 1.12
N LEU A 27 7.81 21.06 1.04
CA LEU A 27 8.17 21.93 -0.06
C LEU A 27 9.69 22.11 -0.18
N ALA A 28 10.37 22.36 0.93
CA ALA A 28 11.83 22.42 0.97
C ALA A 28 12.48 21.14 0.47
N GLY A 29 11.92 19.98 0.87
CA GLY A 29 12.40 18.69 0.40
C GLY A 29 12.14 18.46 -1.08
N VAL A 30 10.99 18.89 -1.63
CA VAL A 30 10.71 18.82 -3.08
C VAL A 30 11.67 19.70 -3.86
N GLN A 31 11.93 20.93 -3.39
CA GLN A 31 12.89 21.83 -4.02
C GLN A 31 14.28 21.20 -4.06
N LYS A 32 14.74 20.62 -2.96
CA LYS A 32 16.02 19.93 -2.90
C LYS A 32 16.11 18.77 -3.89
N ASP A 33 15.07 17.94 -3.98
CA ASP A 33 15.04 16.83 -4.95
C ASP A 33 15.16 17.34 -6.40
N VAL A 34 14.45 18.43 -6.74
CA VAL A 34 14.50 19.01 -8.09
C VAL A 34 15.86 19.64 -8.38
N GLU A 35 16.49 20.29 -7.41
CA GLU A 35 17.85 20.84 -7.55
C GLU A 35 18.90 19.73 -7.74
N GLU A 36 18.74 18.61 -7.05
CA GLU A 36 19.71 17.50 -7.07
C GLU A 36 19.50 16.55 -8.28
N PHE A 37 18.23 16.22 -8.60
CA PHE A 37 17.89 15.17 -9.58
C PHE A 37 17.20 15.71 -10.84
N GLY A 38 16.78 16.97 -10.85
CA GLY A 38 15.98 17.57 -11.92
C GLY A 38 14.48 17.27 -11.82
N TYR A 39 14.03 16.42 -10.87
CA TYR A 39 12.64 16.04 -10.64
C TYR A 39 12.43 15.51 -9.23
N SER A 40 11.17 15.41 -8.78
CA SER A 40 10.80 14.70 -7.56
C SER A 40 9.63 13.75 -7.82
N VAL A 41 9.76 12.50 -7.38
CA VAL A 41 8.69 11.49 -7.41
C VAL A 41 8.14 11.31 -6.02
N ILE A 42 6.84 11.54 -5.87
CA ILE A 42 6.15 11.53 -4.57
C ILE A 42 5.05 10.47 -4.61
N VAL A 43 5.06 9.56 -3.65
CA VAL A 43 3.96 8.62 -3.41
C VAL A 43 3.25 9.01 -2.13
N ALA A 44 1.95 9.20 -2.18
CA ALA A 44 1.18 9.66 -1.04
C ALA A 44 -0.04 8.77 -0.79
N SER A 45 -0.28 8.44 0.47
CA SER A 45 -1.50 7.77 0.89
C SER A 45 -2.64 8.77 1.04
N GLU A 46 -3.83 8.45 0.55
CA GLU A 46 -5.03 9.29 0.69
C GLU A 46 -5.41 9.55 2.16
N GLY A 47 -4.96 8.71 3.08
CA GLY A 47 -5.12 8.91 4.52
C GLY A 47 -4.20 9.96 5.14
N LEU A 48 -3.41 10.69 4.33
CA LEU A 48 -2.50 11.73 4.82
C LEU A 48 -3.25 12.82 5.60
N LYS A 49 -2.70 13.16 6.77
CA LYS A 49 -3.25 14.18 7.66
C LYS A 49 -2.35 15.41 7.70
N ASN A 50 -2.94 16.55 7.97
CA ASN A 50 -2.20 17.77 8.31
C ASN A 50 -1.79 17.76 9.80
N GLN A 51 -1.03 18.75 10.23
CA GLN A 51 -0.56 18.89 11.61
C GLN A 51 -1.70 19.00 12.66
N ASN A 52 -2.91 19.36 12.23
CA ASN A 52 -4.10 19.42 13.07
C ASN A 52 -4.87 18.09 13.11
N GLY A 53 -4.32 17.01 12.52
CA GLY A 53 -4.96 15.70 12.48
C GLY A 53 -6.11 15.56 11.48
N LYS A 54 -6.40 16.57 10.66
CA LYS A 54 -7.43 16.51 9.62
C LYS A 54 -6.87 15.91 8.34
N PHE A 55 -7.67 15.06 7.68
CA PHE A 55 -7.31 14.49 6.39
C PHE A 55 -7.18 15.59 5.32
N TYR A 56 -6.09 15.58 4.57
CA TYR A 56 -5.91 16.45 3.42
C TYR A 56 -6.96 16.24 2.33
N SER A 57 -7.34 14.98 2.13
CA SER A 57 -8.28 14.53 1.10
C SER A 57 -9.73 14.47 1.58
N ALA A 58 -10.03 14.87 2.83
CA ALA A 58 -11.40 14.82 3.35
C ALA A 58 -12.35 15.64 2.46
N SER A 59 -13.43 15.00 2.04
CA SER A 59 -14.62 15.66 1.49
C SER A 59 -15.68 15.72 2.57
N ASP A 60 -16.67 16.61 2.40
CA ASP A 60 -17.82 16.69 3.31
C ASP A 60 -18.79 15.50 3.15
N LYS A 61 -18.51 14.60 2.21
CA LYS A 61 -19.29 13.39 1.98
C LYS A 61 -18.85 12.25 2.88
N LYS A 62 -19.80 11.53 3.43
CA LYS A 62 -19.57 10.30 4.20
C LYS A 62 -20.02 9.08 3.39
N ASP A 63 -19.34 7.95 3.61
CA ASP A 63 -19.78 6.66 3.07
C ASP A 63 -20.97 6.10 3.86
N SER A 64 -21.49 4.94 3.42
CA SER A 64 -22.63 4.26 4.07
C SER A 64 -22.33 3.79 5.51
N PHE A 65 -21.07 3.77 5.92
CA PHE A 65 -20.61 3.40 7.26
C PHE A 65 -20.28 4.62 8.15
N GLY A 66 -20.46 5.85 7.63
CA GLY A 66 -20.22 7.08 8.35
C GLY A 66 -18.77 7.58 8.31
N HIS A 67 -17.86 6.95 7.55
CA HIS A 67 -16.50 7.40 7.37
C HIS A 67 -16.42 8.54 6.34
N ASN A 68 -15.50 9.48 6.55
CA ASN A 68 -15.25 10.53 5.59
C ASN A 68 -14.77 9.93 4.25
N GLN A 69 -15.44 10.32 3.17
CA GLN A 69 -15.00 9.93 1.84
C GLN A 69 -13.72 10.69 1.51
N LEU A 70 -12.63 9.94 1.31
CA LEU A 70 -11.32 10.47 0.95
C LEU A 70 -11.20 10.51 -0.58
N GLY A 71 -10.51 11.52 -1.10
CA GLY A 71 -10.23 11.64 -2.52
C GLY A 71 -9.60 12.99 -2.88
N GLY A 72 -8.83 12.99 -3.96
CA GLY A 72 -8.24 14.23 -4.47
C GLY A 72 -6.99 14.73 -3.73
N LEU A 73 -6.27 13.87 -3.01
CA LEU A 73 -5.01 14.22 -2.37
C LEU A 73 -3.94 14.65 -3.39
N ALA A 74 -3.75 13.87 -4.46
CA ALA A 74 -2.74 14.14 -5.46
C ALA A 74 -2.88 15.54 -6.10
N PRO A 75 -4.05 15.98 -6.59
CA PRO A 75 -4.21 17.36 -7.08
C PRO A 75 -4.00 18.42 -6.00
N LYS A 76 -4.33 18.15 -4.73
CA LYS A 76 -4.08 19.10 -3.64
C LYS A 76 -2.57 19.31 -3.39
N LEU A 77 -1.79 18.23 -3.35
CA LEU A 77 -0.34 18.31 -3.23
C LEU A 77 0.29 18.95 -4.47
N ALA A 78 -0.18 18.64 -5.67
CA ALA A 78 0.27 19.26 -6.91
C ALA A 78 0.03 20.77 -6.89
N ASN A 79 -1.17 21.22 -6.49
CA ASN A 79 -1.47 22.65 -6.35
C ASN A 79 -0.62 23.34 -5.26
N LEU A 80 -0.29 22.63 -4.17
CA LEU A 80 0.60 23.15 -3.13
C LEU A 80 2.00 23.42 -3.70
N ILE A 81 2.54 22.48 -4.47
CA ILE A 81 3.85 22.60 -5.13
C ILE A 81 3.83 23.75 -6.16
N ASP A 82 2.82 23.79 -7.03
CA ASP A 82 2.69 24.82 -8.08
C ASP A 82 2.66 26.23 -7.48
N LYS A 83 1.79 26.44 -6.49
CA LYS A 83 1.62 27.76 -5.86
C LYS A 83 2.87 28.28 -5.16
N ASN A 84 3.70 27.40 -4.60
CA ASN A 84 4.84 27.80 -3.78
C ASN A 84 6.18 27.73 -4.53
N LEU A 85 6.32 26.77 -5.46
CA LEU A 85 7.58 26.51 -6.15
C LEU A 85 7.50 26.77 -7.66
N ASN A 86 6.30 26.94 -8.20
CA ASN A 86 6.07 27.14 -9.64
C ASN A 86 6.69 26.02 -10.51
N TYR A 87 6.65 24.76 -10.03
CA TYR A 87 7.15 23.62 -10.77
C TYR A 87 6.04 22.97 -11.59
N LYS A 88 6.39 22.53 -12.80
CA LYS A 88 5.51 21.68 -13.61
C LYS A 88 5.27 20.38 -12.89
N TYR A 89 4.03 19.93 -12.85
CA TYR A 89 3.64 18.69 -12.19
C TYR A 89 2.79 17.78 -13.07
N HIS A 90 2.82 16.52 -12.75
CA HIS A 90 1.88 15.51 -13.21
C HIS A 90 1.44 14.69 -12.01
N TRP A 91 0.22 14.23 -12.02
CA TRP A 91 -0.28 13.34 -10.96
C TRP A 91 -1.16 12.24 -11.55
N SER A 92 -1.23 11.12 -10.84
CA SER A 92 -2.15 10.02 -11.14
C SER A 92 -2.67 9.41 -9.84
N VAL A 93 -3.86 8.87 -9.90
CA VAL A 93 -4.46 8.10 -8.81
C VAL A 93 -4.56 6.66 -9.29
N SER A 94 -3.89 5.75 -8.58
CA SER A 94 -3.88 4.32 -8.93
C SER A 94 -5.23 3.66 -8.68
N ASP A 95 -6.00 4.16 -7.71
CA ASP A 95 -7.29 3.64 -7.31
C ASP A 95 -7.25 2.11 -7.14
N TYR A 96 -8.19 1.39 -7.73
CA TYR A 96 -8.22 -0.08 -7.66
C TYR A 96 -7.06 -0.77 -8.38
N LEU A 97 -6.34 -0.12 -9.29
CA LEU A 97 -5.20 -0.69 -9.99
C LEU A 97 -4.12 -1.21 -9.02
N GLN A 98 -3.89 -0.52 -7.90
CA GLN A 98 -2.96 -0.98 -6.86
C GLN A 98 -3.33 -2.35 -6.26
N ARG A 99 -4.60 -2.75 -6.34
CA ARG A 99 -5.12 -4.03 -5.82
C ARG A 99 -5.34 -5.08 -6.90
N SER A 100 -5.51 -4.66 -8.14
CA SER A 100 -5.88 -5.53 -9.27
C SER A 100 -4.75 -5.75 -10.27
N ALA A 101 -3.58 -5.16 -10.06
CA ALA A 101 -2.44 -5.26 -10.98
C ALA A 101 -1.71 -6.61 -10.84
N ARG A 102 -2.39 -7.70 -11.13
CA ARG A 102 -1.88 -9.09 -11.01
C ARG A 102 -0.55 -9.31 -11.75
N HIS A 103 -0.31 -8.56 -12.82
CA HIS A 103 0.89 -8.66 -13.65
C HIS A 103 2.17 -8.14 -12.99
N ILE A 104 2.06 -7.38 -11.89
CA ILE A 104 3.20 -6.88 -11.12
C ILE A 104 3.25 -7.45 -9.69
N SER A 105 2.45 -8.48 -9.40
CA SER A 105 2.46 -9.13 -8.08
C SER A 105 3.70 -9.99 -7.91
N SER A 106 4.33 -9.95 -6.73
CA SER A 106 5.44 -10.83 -6.39
C SER A 106 4.98 -12.28 -6.21
N LYS A 107 5.89 -13.22 -6.37
CA LYS A 107 5.62 -14.64 -6.12
C LYS A 107 5.24 -14.86 -4.65
N THR A 108 5.97 -14.25 -3.72
CA THR A 108 5.69 -14.34 -2.28
C THR A 108 4.27 -13.90 -1.96
N ASP A 109 3.83 -12.75 -2.48
CA ASP A 109 2.49 -12.22 -2.21
C ASP A 109 1.40 -13.13 -2.77
N ILE A 110 1.57 -13.66 -3.98
CA ILE A 110 0.64 -14.60 -4.60
C ILE A 110 0.54 -15.92 -3.82
N GLU A 111 1.68 -16.47 -3.38
CA GLU A 111 1.69 -17.72 -2.58
C GLU A 111 0.98 -17.52 -1.24
N GLN A 112 1.19 -16.38 -0.59
CA GLN A 112 0.51 -16.02 0.64
C GLN A 112 -1.00 -15.82 0.43
N ALA A 113 -1.40 -15.10 -0.59
CA ALA A 113 -2.80 -14.87 -0.92
C ALA A 113 -3.55 -16.19 -1.22
N ILE A 114 -2.95 -17.08 -2.01
CA ILE A 114 -3.53 -18.42 -2.30
C ILE A 114 -3.65 -19.24 -1.01
N SER A 115 -2.64 -19.21 -0.15
CA SER A 115 -2.63 -19.97 1.09
C SER A 115 -3.70 -19.49 2.08
N VAL A 116 -3.88 -18.18 2.20
CA VAL A 116 -4.96 -17.57 2.99
C VAL A 116 -6.34 -18.00 2.43
N GLY A 117 -6.53 -17.93 1.10
CA GLY A 117 -7.78 -18.33 0.48
C GLY A 117 -8.11 -19.82 0.71
N LYS A 118 -7.12 -20.71 0.59
CA LYS A 118 -7.28 -22.13 0.89
C LYS A 118 -7.63 -22.38 2.37
N ALA A 119 -6.94 -21.68 3.28
CA ALA A 119 -7.21 -21.78 4.70
C ALA A 119 -8.63 -21.31 5.04
N ALA A 120 -9.09 -20.19 4.46
CA ALA A 120 -10.45 -19.69 4.65
C ALA A 120 -11.51 -20.70 4.17
N ALA A 121 -11.32 -21.31 3.01
CA ALA A 121 -12.22 -22.34 2.50
C ALA A 121 -12.26 -23.57 3.44
N ASN A 122 -11.11 -24.05 3.93
CA ASN A 122 -11.04 -25.15 4.88
C ASN A 122 -11.73 -24.81 6.21
N MET A 123 -11.58 -23.58 6.71
CA MET A 123 -12.27 -23.13 7.92
C MET A 123 -13.79 -23.18 7.73
N ALA A 124 -14.30 -22.71 6.58
CA ALA A 124 -15.72 -22.77 6.26
C ALA A 124 -16.24 -24.22 6.18
N LEU A 125 -15.51 -25.10 5.51
CA LEU A 125 -15.86 -26.53 5.43
C LEU A 125 -15.89 -27.23 6.80
N ASN A 126 -15.10 -26.75 7.75
CA ASN A 126 -15.06 -27.25 9.12
C ASN A 126 -15.98 -26.48 10.09
N ASN A 127 -16.93 -25.70 9.57
CA ASN A 127 -17.89 -24.92 10.34
C ASN A 127 -17.26 -23.96 11.36
N LYS A 128 -16.06 -23.45 11.09
CA LYS A 128 -15.41 -22.43 11.91
C LYS A 128 -15.99 -21.06 11.62
N ASN A 129 -16.87 -20.59 12.47
CA ASN A 129 -17.46 -19.26 12.42
C ASN A 129 -16.72 -18.28 13.34
N GLY A 130 -16.69 -17.02 12.96
CA GLY A 130 -16.09 -15.96 13.79
C GLY A 130 -14.56 -15.89 13.73
N PHE A 131 -13.92 -16.62 12.82
CA PHE A 131 -12.47 -16.66 12.62
C PHE A 131 -12.08 -16.20 11.22
N MET A 132 -10.83 -15.76 11.06
CA MET A 132 -10.21 -15.56 9.76
C MET A 132 -8.78 -16.11 9.76
N PRO A 133 -8.26 -16.59 8.62
CA PRO A 133 -6.87 -16.96 8.48
C PRO A 133 -6.01 -15.70 8.40
N VAL A 134 -4.88 -15.71 9.08
CA VAL A 134 -3.91 -14.60 9.10
C VAL A 134 -2.52 -15.11 8.76
N ILE A 135 -1.77 -14.28 8.03
CA ILE A 135 -0.36 -14.54 7.72
C ILE A 135 0.47 -14.14 8.93
N CYS A 136 1.20 -15.09 9.49
CA CYS A 136 2.16 -14.85 10.56
C CYS A 136 3.57 -14.96 10.00
N ARG A 137 4.39 -13.96 10.27
CA ARG A 137 5.82 -13.99 9.97
C ARG A 137 6.53 -14.77 11.06
N ASP A 138 7.15 -15.88 10.72
CA ASP A 138 7.83 -16.76 11.67
C ASP A 138 9.33 -16.41 11.80
N SER A 139 9.96 -15.97 10.70
CA SER A 139 11.38 -15.55 10.67
C SER A 139 11.62 -14.45 9.64
N ASN A 140 12.62 -13.62 9.89
CA ASN A 140 13.09 -12.59 8.95
C ASN A 140 14.26 -13.07 8.08
N SER A 141 15.13 -13.94 8.59
CA SER A 141 16.31 -14.40 7.86
C SER A 141 16.64 -15.87 8.22
N PRO A 142 16.39 -16.81 7.31
CA PRO A 142 15.61 -16.65 6.08
C PRO A 142 14.14 -16.27 6.37
N TYR A 143 13.52 -15.53 5.46
CA TYR A 143 12.11 -15.21 5.58
C TYR A 143 11.26 -16.47 5.54
N SER A 144 10.43 -16.63 6.56
CA SER A 144 9.43 -17.70 6.61
C SER A 144 8.13 -17.21 7.23
N TRP A 145 7.04 -17.90 6.86
CA TRP A 145 5.69 -17.54 7.30
C TRP A 145 4.80 -18.77 7.41
N SER A 146 3.75 -18.63 8.20
CA SER A 146 2.71 -19.63 8.37
C SER A 146 1.33 -18.98 8.36
N ILE A 147 0.30 -19.81 8.12
CA ILE A 147 -1.09 -19.36 8.28
C ILE A 147 -1.57 -19.80 9.65
N LYS A 148 -2.11 -18.84 10.39
CA LYS A 148 -2.76 -19.08 11.69
C LYS A 148 -4.21 -18.60 11.64
N GLU A 149 -4.97 -18.95 12.66
CA GLU A 149 -6.35 -18.52 12.84
C GLU A 149 -6.41 -17.38 13.85
N SER A 150 -7.25 -16.40 13.60
CA SER A 150 -7.53 -15.33 14.54
C SER A 150 -9.02 -15.08 14.62
N GLU A 151 -9.53 -14.85 15.82
CA GLU A 151 -10.93 -14.44 16.03
C GLU A 151 -11.19 -13.08 15.41
N LEU A 152 -12.31 -12.91 14.73
CA LEU A 152 -12.69 -11.65 14.07
C LEU A 152 -12.76 -10.48 15.07
N MET A 153 -13.20 -10.72 16.30
CA MET A 153 -13.27 -9.69 17.34
C MET A 153 -11.89 -9.09 17.70
N HIS A 154 -10.82 -9.80 17.44
CA HIS A 154 -9.46 -9.30 17.67
C HIS A 154 -8.94 -8.42 16.52
N ILE A 155 -9.62 -8.42 15.38
CA ILE A 155 -9.16 -7.76 14.15
C ILE A 155 -10.13 -6.67 13.70
N ALA A 156 -11.44 -6.95 13.76
CA ALA A 156 -12.46 -6.04 13.28
C ALA A 156 -12.38 -4.67 13.96
N ASN A 157 -12.42 -3.61 13.17
CA ASN A 157 -12.34 -2.20 13.63
C ASN A 157 -11.06 -1.86 14.40
N LYS A 158 -9.97 -2.61 14.18
CA LYS A 158 -8.65 -2.32 14.73
C LYS A 158 -7.69 -1.98 13.62
N GLU A 159 -6.98 -0.87 13.80
CA GLU A 159 -5.92 -0.44 12.90
C GLU A 159 -4.55 -0.89 13.41
N LYS A 160 -3.72 -1.37 12.51
CA LYS A 160 -2.31 -1.61 12.76
C LYS A 160 -1.51 -0.55 12.03
N THR A 161 -0.94 0.37 12.76
CA THR A 161 -0.14 1.46 12.21
C THR A 161 1.25 0.98 11.79
N VAL A 162 1.89 1.75 10.90
CA VAL A 162 3.30 1.53 10.53
C VAL A 162 4.16 1.82 11.75
N PRO A 163 5.05 0.89 12.16
CA PRO A 163 5.96 1.12 13.28
C PRO A 163 6.85 2.34 13.04
N ALA A 164 7.04 3.18 14.06
CA ALA A 164 7.83 4.41 13.93
C ALA A 164 9.27 4.16 13.47
N ASN A 165 9.87 3.04 13.85
CA ASN A 165 11.21 2.65 13.42
C ASN A 165 11.30 2.20 11.95
N PHE A 166 10.16 2.10 11.22
CA PHE A 166 10.15 1.84 9.78
C PHE A 166 10.22 3.12 8.95
N ILE A 167 10.15 4.27 9.60
CA ILE A 167 10.12 5.58 8.98
C ILE A 167 11.46 6.25 9.22
N SER A 168 12.00 6.95 8.21
CA SER A 168 13.23 7.74 8.33
C SER A 168 13.02 8.95 9.25
N GLU A 169 14.12 9.50 9.77
CA GLU A 169 14.10 10.66 10.67
C GLU A 169 13.46 11.91 10.03
N ASP A 170 13.61 12.06 8.71
CA ASP A 170 13.00 13.15 7.95
C ASP A 170 11.48 12.96 7.71
N GLY A 171 10.94 11.79 8.03
CA GLY A 171 9.52 11.45 7.84
C GLY A 171 9.09 11.20 6.38
N PHE A 172 10.00 11.25 5.42
CA PHE A 172 9.67 11.16 4.00
C PHE A 172 10.12 9.88 3.30
N ARG A 173 10.78 8.98 4.01
CA ARG A 173 11.31 7.73 3.45
C ARG A 173 11.09 6.56 4.39
N ILE A 174 11.29 5.37 3.86
CA ILE A 174 11.30 4.13 4.66
C ILE A 174 12.72 3.93 5.20
N SER A 175 12.83 3.66 6.51
CA SER A 175 14.10 3.33 7.16
C SER A 175 14.62 1.95 6.71
N GLN A 176 15.86 1.63 7.04
CA GLN A 176 16.43 0.31 6.76
C GLN A 176 15.61 -0.82 7.40
N ASN A 177 15.11 -0.62 8.63
CA ASN A 177 14.22 -1.60 9.29
C ASN A 177 12.95 -1.86 8.49
N GLY A 178 12.35 -0.81 7.92
CA GLY A 178 11.19 -0.92 7.05
C GLY A 178 11.52 -1.64 5.73
N VAL A 179 12.67 -1.33 5.13
CA VAL A 179 13.18 -2.03 3.93
C VAL A 179 13.37 -3.51 4.21
N ASP A 180 14.04 -3.87 5.28
CA ASP A 180 14.32 -5.26 5.66
C ASP A 180 13.02 -6.05 5.92
N TYR A 181 12.02 -5.38 6.47
CA TYR A 181 10.70 -5.98 6.66
C TYR A 181 9.96 -6.20 5.33
N LEU A 182 9.98 -5.23 4.42
CA LEU A 182 9.21 -5.26 3.18
C LEU A 182 9.88 -6.07 2.06
N LYS A 183 11.20 -6.05 1.98
CA LYS A 183 11.96 -6.66 0.89
C LYS A 183 11.59 -8.13 0.63
N PRO A 184 11.47 -9.02 1.62
CA PRO A 184 11.08 -10.41 1.39
C PRO A 184 9.71 -10.59 0.73
N LEU A 185 8.79 -9.63 0.93
CA LEU A 185 7.44 -9.68 0.39
C LEU A 185 7.39 -9.37 -1.12
N THR A 186 8.46 -8.75 -1.65
CA THR A 186 8.55 -8.37 -3.07
C THR A 186 9.36 -9.37 -3.91
N ILE A 187 9.78 -10.50 -3.32
CA ILE A 187 10.66 -11.46 -3.97
C ILE A 187 9.90 -12.39 -4.90
N GLY A 188 10.52 -12.65 -6.05
CA GLY A 188 10.10 -13.60 -7.06
C GLY A 188 9.03 -13.05 -7.99
N GLU A 189 9.02 -13.60 -9.18
CA GLU A 189 8.12 -13.22 -10.26
C GLU A 189 7.00 -14.24 -10.40
N SER A 190 5.78 -13.76 -10.62
CA SER A 190 4.61 -14.61 -10.83
C SER A 190 3.70 -13.98 -11.87
N TYR A 191 4.05 -14.17 -13.13
CA TYR A 191 3.26 -13.65 -14.24
C TYR A 191 1.97 -14.44 -14.45
N PRO A 192 0.83 -13.78 -14.76
CA PRO A 192 -0.37 -14.47 -15.23
C PRO A 192 -0.12 -15.11 -16.59
N LYS A 193 -0.91 -16.12 -16.93
CA LYS A 193 -0.93 -16.62 -18.31
C LYS A 193 -1.52 -15.56 -19.25
N TYR A 194 -0.99 -15.47 -20.45
CA TYR A 194 -1.48 -14.57 -21.50
C TYR A 194 -1.97 -15.38 -22.70
N ARG A 195 -3.01 -14.86 -23.36
CA ARG A 195 -3.49 -15.31 -24.66
C ARG A 195 -3.72 -14.07 -25.51
N ASP A 196 -3.04 -14.01 -26.64
CA ASP A 196 -3.14 -12.89 -27.62
C ASP A 196 -2.94 -11.50 -26.97
N GLY A 197 -2.00 -11.40 -26.02
CA GLY A 197 -1.67 -10.16 -25.32
C GLY A 197 -2.60 -9.80 -24.15
N ILE A 198 -3.59 -10.64 -23.86
CA ILE A 198 -4.57 -10.43 -22.77
C ILE A 198 -4.31 -11.44 -21.65
N PRO A 199 -4.25 -10.99 -20.36
CA PRO A 199 -4.17 -11.90 -19.23
C PRO A 199 -5.37 -12.85 -19.20
N VAL A 200 -5.12 -14.14 -19.01
CA VAL A 200 -6.18 -15.14 -18.85
C VAL A 200 -6.56 -15.21 -17.37
N TYR A 201 -7.82 -14.87 -17.09
CA TYR A 201 -8.40 -14.99 -15.76
C TYR A 201 -9.24 -16.27 -15.69
N GLU A 202 -9.14 -17.00 -14.58
CA GLU A 202 -10.01 -18.12 -14.31
C GLU A 202 -11.44 -17.63 -14.06
N GLN A 203 -12.39 -18.25 -14.75
CA GLN A 203 -13.82 -18.00 -14.51
C GLN A 203 -14.35 -19.13 -13.63
N LEU A 204 -14.98 -18.74 -12.52
CA LEU A 204 -15.67 -19.69 -11.67
C LEU A 204 -17.04 -20.01 -12.29
N ASP A 205 -17.30 -21.29 -12.44
CA ASP A 205 -18.61 -21.78 -12.85
C ASP A 205 -19.52 -21.77 -11.61
N LEU A 206 -20.27 -20.67 -11.44
CA LEU A 206 -21.10 -20.46 -10.26
C LEU A 206 -22.46 -21.12 -10.48
N HIS A 207 -22.60 -22.34 -9.97
CA HIS A 207 -23.89 -23.00 -9.87
C HIS A 207 -24.52 -22.74 -8.49
N LEU A 208 -25.78 -22.29 -8.49
CA LEU A 208 -26.56 -22.23 -7.26
C LEU A 208 -26.79 -23.66 -6.76
N ALA A 209 -26.34 -23.97 -5.56
CA ALA A 209 -26.70 -25.21 -4.92
C ALA A 209 -28.23 -25.23 -4.74
N LYS A 210 -28.88 -26.26 -5.25
CA LYS A 210 -30.29 -26.52 -4.91
C LYS A 210 -30.31 -26.98 -3.46
N ILE A 211 -30.81 -26.15 -2.57
CA ILE A 211 -31.09 -26.48 -1.17
C ILE A 211 -32.31 -27.39 -1.10
#